data_00a5aaef51d1ab181a638c26a6703238
#
_entry.id   00a5aaef51d1ab181a638c26a6703238
#
_cell.length_a   1.000
_cell.length_b   1.000
_cell.length_c   1.000
_cell.angle_alpha   90.00
_cell.angle_beta   90.00
_cell.angle_gamma   90.00
#
_symmetry.space_group_name_H-M   'P 1'
#
loop_
_entity.id
_entity.type
_entity.pdbx_description
1 polymer ?
#
loop_
_entity_poly.entity_id
_entity_poly.type
_entity_poly.pdbx_seq_one_letter_code
_entity_poly.pdbx_strand_id
1 'polypeptide(L)'
;MVISWTNEKITIPVAWKIYKKDSGKTKLDLAKELIRYCLFTLRIQPQAFLFDSFYASESLLKYLIKHKQLFYSQIPKNRKFNNIFLSKQHNGRPYWQETGVIRGGVKVQVVKNRRKYYVTNNIGITRKEQLQTYKIRWNIEEIFRFVKQELGFERCHSQSLDGQNTHFGMCFYLYAILQDIAEKNQMTDYCIKLKATLDKNFANQLVLPTLSGSA
;
A
#
# COMPACT_ATOMS: atom_id res chain seq x y z
N MET A 1 2.87 10.00 1.98
CA MET A 1 3.13 8.57 1.72
C MET A 1 2.47 7.75 2.80
N VAL A 2 1.81 6.66 2.45
CA VAL A 2 1.07 5.78 3.39
C VAL A 2 1.49 4.34 3.13
N ILE A 3 1.57 3.55 4.18
CA ILE A 3 1.59 2.10 4.12
C ILE A 3 0.29 1.59 4.77
N SER A 4 -0.40 0.69 4.11
CA SER A 4 -1.62 0.05 4.59
C SER A 4 -1.41 -1.44 4.77
N TRP A 5 -2.14 -2.01 5.70
CA TRP A 5 -2.24 -3.45 5.91
C TRP A 5 -3.60 -3.95 5.46
N THR A 6 -3.67 -5.15 4.90
CA THR A 6 -4.92 -5.78 4.50
C THR A 6 -4.90 -7.29 4.76
N ASN A 7 -6.05 -7.84 5.09
CA ASN A 7 -6.31 -9.28 5.21
C ASN A 7 -7.36 -9.76 4.21
N GLU A 8 -7.52 -9.04 3.09
CA GLU A 8 -8.54 -9.26 2.05
C GLU A 8 -9.95 -8.77 2.42
N LYS A 9 -10.33 -8.77 3.71
CA LYS A 9 -11.64 -8.26 4.17
C LYS A 9 -11.60 -6.78 4.45
N ILE A 10 -10.61 -6.36 5.23
CA ILE A 10 -10.40 -4.96 5.59
C ILE A 10 -9.04 -4.48 5.13
N THR A 11 -8.94 -3.19 4.88
CA THR A 11 -7.67 -2.53 4.56
C THR A 11 -7.55 -1.27 5.40
N ILE A 12 -6.52 -1.20 6.24
CA ILE A 12 -6.30 -0.07 7.14
C ILE A 12 -4.94 0.59 6.90
N PRO A 13 -4.85 1.93 6.94
CA PRO A 13 -3.56 2.63 6.98
C PRO A 13 -2.90 2.40 8.35
N VAL A 14 -1.66 1.89 8.33
CA VAL A 14 -0.93 1.56 9.57
C VAL A 14 0.19 2.53 9.88
N ALA A 15 0.70 3.22 8.87
CA ALA A 15 1.72 4.25 9.05
C ALA A 15 1.74 5.21 7.85
N TRP A 16 2.13 6.45 8.11
CA TRP A 16 2.26 7.47 7.06
C TRP A 16 3.42 8.43 7.35
N LYS A 17 3.88 9.12 6.31
CA LYS A 17 4.84 10.22 6.40
C LYS A 17 4.52 11.28 5.36
N ILE A 18 4.62 12.54 5.74
CA ILE A 18 4.54 13.66 4.82
C ILE A 18 5.90 13.81 4.13
N TYR A 19 5.90 13.87 2.80
CA TYR A 19 7.10 14.15 2.02
C TYR A 19 7.28 15.67 1.88
N LYS A 20 8.43 16.18 2.32
CA LYS A 20 8.86 17.56 2.10
C LYS A 20 10.06 17.57 1.17
N LYS A 21 9.99 18.35 0.09
CA LYS A 21 11.01 18.37 -0.98
C LYS A 21 12.41 18.69 -0.44
N ASP A 22 12.50 19.64 0.49
CA ASP A 22 13.78 20.16 0.99
C ASP A 22 14.24 19.48 2.29
N SER A 23 13.72 18.32 2.62
CA SER A 23 14.06 17.57 3.85
C SER A 23 15.35 16.76 3.74
N GLY A 24 16.04 16.77 2.60
CA GLY A 24 17.19 15.91 2.33
C GLY A 24 16.86 14.41 2.15
N LYS A 25 15.58 14.02 2.28
CA LYS A 25 15.13 12.63 2.12
C LYS A 25 14.35 12.45 0.83
N THR A 26 14.59 11.35 0.15
CA THR A 26 13.79 10.96 -1.01
C THR A 26 12.51 10.22 -0.58
N LYS A 27 11.53 10.12 -1.49
CA LYS A 27 10.34 9.27 -1.26
C LYS A 27 10.71 7.80 -1.02
N LEU A 28 11.81 7.33 -1.60
CA LEU A 28 12.30 5.96 -1.38
C LEU A 28 12.88 5.77 0.02
N ASP A 29 13.52 6.78 0.58
CA ASP A 29 14.02 6.74 1.96
C ASP A 29 12.84 6.69 2.94
N LEU A 30 11.81 7.52 2.72
CA LEU A 30 10.59 7.47 3.52
C LEU A 30 9.87 6.12 3.40
N ALA A 31 9.87 5.50 2.22
CA ALA A 31 9.31 4.15 2.05
C ALA A 31 10.06 3.11 2.90
N LYS A 32 11.40 3.13 2.88
CA LYS A 32 12.21 2.24 3.71
C LYS A 32 11.99 2.48 5.21
N GLU A 33 11.87 3.74 5.63
CA GLU A 33 11.56 4.08 7.02
C GLU A 33 10.18 3.55 7.45
N LEU A 34 9.16 3.69 6.62
CA LEU A 34 7.83 3.13 6.90
C LEU A 34 7.84 1.61 6.96
N ILE A 35 8.53 0.95 6.02
CA ILE A 35 8.69 -0.51 6.03
C ILE A 35 9.42 -0.96 7.30
N ARG A 36 10.51 -0.27 7.65
CA ARG A 36 11.26 -0.55 8.89
C ARG A 36 10.38 -0.40 10.12
N TYR A 37 9.60 0.66 10.19
CA TYR A 37 8.66 0.90 11.29
C TYR A 37 7.62 -0.22 11.41
N CYS A 38 7.02 -0.63 10.27
CA CYS A 38 6.07 -1.75 10.27
C CYS A 38 6.70 -3.06 10.74
N LEU A 39 7.89 -3.41 10.24
CA LEU A 39 8.53 -4.69 10.54
C LEU A 39 9.07 -4.76 11.97
N PHE A 40 9.73 -3.69 12.45
CA PHE A 40 10.52 -3.75 13.68
C PHE A 40 9.88 -3.04 14.87
N THR A 41 9.08 -2.01 14.65
CA THR A 41 8.37 -1.29 15.71
C THR A 41 6.99 -1.85 15.93
N LEU A 42 6.19 -1.95 14.87
CA LEU A 42 4.85 -2.55 14.94
C LEU A 42 4.87 -4.08 14.92
N ARG A 43 6.03 -4.69 14.61
CA ARG A 43 6.23 -6.15 14.53
C ARG A 43 5.23 -6.85 13.59
N ILE A 44 4.76 -6.14 12.55
CA ILE A 44 3.88 -6.71 11.54
C ILE A 44 4.70 -7.66 10.68
N GLN A 45 4.19 -8.88 10.48
CA GLN A 45 4.77 -9.89 9.59
C GLN A 45 3.89 -10.02 8.33
N PRO A 46 4.11 -9.19 7.31
CA PRO A 46 3.29 -9.25 6.11
C PRO A 46 3.67 -10.45 5.24
N GLN A 47 2.70 -11.01 4.54
CA GLN A 47 2.99 -12.05 3.53
C GLN A 47 3.77 -11.46 2.35
N ALA A 48 3.50 -10.22 1.96
CA ALA A 48 4.22 -9.52 0.90
C ALA A 48 3.99 -7.99 0.97
N PHE A 49 4.91 -7.25 0.36
CA PHE A 49 4.75 -5.82 0.10
C PHE A 49 4.28 -5.58 -1.34
N LEU A 50 3.24 -4.78 -1.49
CA LEU A 50 2.67 -4.41 -2.78
C LEU A 50 2.87 -2.91 -3.03
N PHE A 51 3.41 -2.54 -4.17
CA PHE A 51 3.65 -1.13 -4.51
C PHE A 51 3.63 -0.88 -6.02
N ASP A 52 3.54 0.38 -6.40
CA ASP A 52 3.56 0.77 -7.80
C ASP A 52 4.98 0.81 -8.41
N SER A 53 5.05 1.08 -9.69
CA SER A 53 6.32 1.12 -10.44
C SER A 53 7.29 2.20 -9.97
N PHE A 54 6.83 3.26 -9.31
CA PHE A 54 7.69 4.30 -8.76
C PHE A 54 8.64 3.75 -7.70
N TYR A 55 8.12 2.85 -6.85
CA TYR A 55 8.89 2.25 -5.76
C TYR A 55 9.71 1.02 -6.20
N ALA A 56 9.55 0.52 -7.44
CA ALA A 56 10.33 -0.60 -7.96
C ALA A 56 11.79 -0.22 -8.26
N SER A 57 12.45 0.44 -7.34
CA SER A 57 13.87 0.82 -7.43
C SER A 57 14.77 -0.31 -6.95
N GLU A 58 15.98 -0.39 -7.53
CA GLU A 58 16.99 -1.37 -7.10
C GLU A 58 17.21 -1.34 -5.58
N SER A 59 17.31 -0.13 -5.02
CA SER A 59 17.64 0.04 -3.60
C SER A 59 16.51 -0.44 -2.68
N LEU A 60 15.24 -0.25 -3.06
CA LEU A 60 14.12 -0.74 -2.27
C LEU A 60 13.95 -2.26 -2.41
N LEU A 61 14.10 -2.80 -3.62
CA LEU A 61 14.00 -4.25 -3.85
C LEU A 61 15.08 -5.01 -3.09
N LYS A 62 16.34 -4.54 -3.13
CA LYS A 62 17.44 -5.11 -2.34
C LYS A 62 17.18 -4.99 -0.83
N TYR A 63 16.59 -3.88 -0.39
CA TYR A 63 16.22 -3.70 1.02
C TYR A 63 15.19 -4.76 1.46
N LEU A 64 14.14 -4.98 0.68
CA LEU A 64 13.11 -5.99 0.98
C LEU A 64 13.72 -7.41 1.00
N ILE A 65 14.55 -7.76 0.01
CA ILE A 65 15.22 -9.07 -0.04
C ILE A 65 16.14 -9.27 1.17
N LYS A 66 16.93 -8.25 1.55
CA LYS A 66 17.77 -8.29 2.74
C LYS A 66 16.98 -8.65 4.00
N HIS A 67 15.75 -8.16 4.10
CA HIS A 67 14.86 -8.44 5.22
C HIS A 67 13.93 -9.65 4.97
N LYS A 68 14.24 -10.50 3.97
CA LYS A 68 13.49 -11.72 3.62
C LYS A 68 12.00 -11.46 3.33
N GLN A 69 11.68 -10.28 2.79
CA GLN A 69 10.32 -9.89 2.46
C GLN A 69 9.99 -10.20 1.01
N LEU A 70 8.80 -10.76 0.79
CA LEU A 70 8.24 -10.88 -0.55
C LEU A 70 7.69 -9.54 -1.02
N PHE A 71 7.77 -9.32 -2.32
CA PHE A 71 7.18 -8.13 -2.94
C PHE A 71 6.52 -8.43 -4.28
N TYR A 72 5.52 -7.63 -4.61
CA TYR A 72 4.90 -7.59 -5.93
C TYR A 72 4.77 -6.14 -6.38
N SER A 73 5.21 -5.86 -7.58
CA SER A 73 5.20 -4.50 -8.12
C SER A 73 4.94 -4.49 -9.62
N GLN A 74 4.45 -3.37 -10.12
CA GLN A 74 4.55 -3.06 -11.53
C GLN A 74 5.96 -2.53 -11.82
N ILE A 75 6.49 -2.77 -13.02
CA ILE A 75 7.80 -2.32 -13.46
C ILE A 75 7.69 -1.65 -14.84
N PRO A 76 8.42 -0.53 -15.08
CA PRO A 76 8.35 0.18 -16.35
C PRO A 76 8.94 -0.63 -17.52
N LYS A 77 8.39 -0.45 -18.71
CA LYS A 77 8.83 -1.15 -19.94
C LYS A 77 10.28 -0.88 -20.36
N ASN A 78 10.86 0.22 -19.91
CA ASN A 78 12.24 0.61 -20.17
C ASN A 78 13.24 0.03 -19.15
N ARG A 79 12.80 -0.83 -18.25
CA ARG A 79 13.69 -1.54 -17.33
C ARG A 79 14.37 -2.71 -18.07
N LYS A 80 15.66 -2.94 -17.80
CA LYS A 80 16.37 -4.10 -18.30
C LYS A 80 16.06 -5.33 -17.45
N PHE A 81 15.79 -6.44 -18.12
CA PHE A 81 15.63 -7.78 -17.60
C PHE A 81 16.50 -8.70 -18.44
N ASN A 82 17.37 -9.49 -17.80
CA ASN A 82 18.41 -10.27 -18.50
C ASN A 82 19.21 -9.41 -19.51
N ASN A 83 19.55 -8.16 -19.11
CA ASN A 83 20.26 -7.16 -19.93
C ASN A 83 19.49 -6.60 -21.15
N ILE A 84 18.29 -7.06 -21.43
CA ILE A 84 17.45 -6.59 -22.54
C ILE A 84 16.27 -5.76 -21.98
N PHE A 85 15.89 -4.67 -22.63
CA PHE A 85 14.73 -3.90 -22.22
C PHE A 85 13.45 -4.74 -22.29
N LEU A 86 12.59 -4.65 -21.28
CA LEU A 86 11.31 -5.38 -21.23
C LEU A 86 10.45 -5.14 -22.49
N SER A 87 10.49 -3.94 -23.02
CA SER A 87 9.77 -3.59 -24.28
C SER A 87 10.25 -4.37 -25.49
N LYS A 88 11.49 -4.89 -25.48
CA LYS A 88 12.10 -5.66 -26.57
C LYS A 88 12.09 -7.17 -26.34
N GLN A 89 11.58 -7.62 -25.18
CA GLN A 89 11.47 -9.05 -24.85
C GLN A 89 10.33 -9.71 -25.65
N HIS A 90 10.59 -10.96 -26.06
CA HIS A 90 9.59 -11.86 -26.64
C HIS A 90 8.82 -11.31 -27.85
N ASN A 91 9.48 -10.49 -28.71
CA ASN A 91 8.93 -10.03 -30.00
C ASN A 91 7.46 -9.55 -29.92
N GLY A 92 7.15 -8.73 -28.92
CA GLY A 92 5.82 -8.12 -28.80
C GLY A 92 4.72 -9.04 -28.25
N ARG A 93 4.99 -10.28 -27.87
CA ARG A 93 3.96 -11.17 -27.28
C ARG A 93 3.20 -10.43 -26.14
N PRO A 94 1.86 -10.45 -26.14
CA PRO A 94 1.07 -9.72 -25.14
C PRO A 94 1.12 -10.35 -23.76
N TYR A 95 1.44 -11.63 -23.67
CA TYR A 95 1.48 -12.41 -22.44
C TYR A 95 2.70 -13.31 -22.40
N TRP A 96 3.49 -13.21 -21.34
CA TRP A 96 4.58 -14.12 -21.06
C TRP A 96 4.97 -14.06 -19.58
N GLN A 97 5.71 -15.05 -19.13
CA GLN A 97 6.24 -15.16 -17.78
C GLN A 97 7.63 -15.74 -17.86
N GLU A 98 8.59 -15.16 -17.16
CA GLU A 98 9.97 -15.61 -17.14
C GLU A 98 10.64 -15.24 -15.84
N THR A 99 11.56 -16.10 -15.37
CA THR A 99 12.44 -15.83 -14.24
C THR A 99 13.80 -15.38 -14.75
N GLY A 100 14.32 -14.31 -14.19
CA GLY A 100 15.61 -13.75 -14.59
C GLY A 100 16.10 -12.70 -13.62
N VAL A 101 16.96 -11.84 -14.11
CA VAL A 101 17.64 -10.83 -13.28
C VAL A 101 17.35 -9.43 -13.82
N ILE A 102 16.99 -8.53 -12.93
CA ILE A 102 16.93 -7.08 -13.20
C ILE A 102 18.20 -6.38 -12.70
N ARG A 103 18.32 -5.08 -13.04
CA ARG A 103 19.46 -4.25 -12.61
C ARG A 103 19.77 -4.46 -11.12
N GLY A 104 21.06 -4.57 -10.81
CA GLY A 104 21.56 -4.77 -9.45
C GLY A 104 21.63 -6.23 -9.02
N GLY A 105 21.47 -7.19 -9.94
CA GLY A 105 21.57 -8.63 -9.65
C GLY A 105 20.35 -9.20 -8.92
N VAL A 106 19.22 -8.48 -8.92
CA VAL A 106 18.00 -8.92 -8.23
C VAL A 106 17.30 -9.98 -9.06
N LYS A 107 17.27 -11.22 -8.54
CA LYS A 107 16.54 -12.34 -9.16
C LYS A 107 15.04 -12.18 -8.94
N VAL A 108 14.28 -12.23 -10.03
CA VAL A 108 12.83 -11.97 -10.02
C VAL A 108 12.11 -12.81 -11.07
N GLN A 109 10.83 -12.99 -10.87
CA GLN A 109 9.90 -13.42 -11.90
C GLN A 109 9.21 -12.19 -12.48
N VAL A 110 9.23 -12.05 -13.80
CA VAL A 110 8.53 -11.01 -14.53
C VAL A 110 7.37 -11.61 -15.30
N VAL A 111 6.23 -10.95 -15.22
CA VAL A 111 5.02 -11.27 -15.97
C VAL A 111 4.66 -10.08 -16.83
N LYS A 112 4.44 -10.33 -18.14
CA LYS A 112 3.78 -9.38 -19.03
C LYS A 112 2.30 -9.69 -19.14
N ASN A 113 1.48 -8.67 -18.96
CA ASN A 113 0.05 -8.73 -19.17
C ASN A 113 -0.37 -7.54 -20.05
N ARG A 114 -0.62 -7.80 -21.33
CA ARG A 114 -0.87 -6.81 -22.38
C ARG A 114 0.30 -5.80 -22.49
N ARG A 115 0.10 -4.56 -22.04
CA ARG A 115 1.08 -3.47 -22.11
C ARG A 115 1.85 -3.25 -20.80
N LYS A 116 1.51 -3.98 -19.71
CA LYS A 116 2.07 -3.80 -18.38
C LYS A 116 2.98 -4.96 -18.00
N TYR A 117 4.00 -4.66 -17.22
CA TYR A 117 4.95 -5.62 -16.69
C TYR A 117 4.89 -5.63 -15.18
N TYR A 118 4.93 -6.81 -14.59
CA TYR A 118 4.84 -7.03 -13.16
C TYR A 118 6.00 -7.88 -12.70
N VAL A 119 6.52 -7.59 -11.51
CA VAL A 119 7.72 -8.21 -10.97
C VAL A 119 7.47 -8.69 -9.54
N THR A 120 8.06 -9.84 -9.19
CA THR A 120 8.06 -10.40 -7.83
C THR A 120 9.34 -11.18 -7.58
N ASN A 121 9.76 -11.28 -6.32
CA ASN A 121 10.79 -12.23 -5.87
C ASN A 121 10.19 -13.57 -5.42
N ASN A 122 8.88 -13.75 -5.45
CA ASN A 122 8.23 -15.04 -5.26
C ASN A 122 8.26 -15.81 -6.59
N ILE A 123 9.30 -16.65 -6.73
CA ILE A 123 9.59 -17.37 -7.98
C ILE A 123 8.81 -18.67 -8.01
N GLY A 124 8.30 -19.05 -9.19
CA GLY A 124 7.60 -20.33 -9.41
C GLY A 124 6.08 -20.26 -9.27
N ILE A 125 5.53 -19.08 -8.92
CA ILE A 125 4.08 -18.88 -8.92
C ILE A 125 3.55 -18.69 -10.34
N THR A 126 2.29 -19.00 -10.57
CA THR A 126 1.65 -18.79 -11.87
C THR A 126 1.45 -17.29 -12.18
N ARG A 127 1.35 -16.97 -13.46
CA ARG A 127 0.99 -15.60 -13.89
C ARG A 127 -0.32 -15.12 -13.25
N LYS A 128 -1.31 -16.00 -13.12
CA LYS A 128 -2.61 -15.68 -12.54
C LYS A 128 -2.47 -15.27 -11.08
N GLU A 129 -1.76 -16.06 -10.29
CA GLU A 129 -1.49 -15.78 -8.87
C GLU A 129 -0.75 -14.47 -8.69
N GLN A 130 0.33 -14.23 -9.47
CA GLN A 130 1.08 -12.98 -9.39
C GLN A 130 0.21 -11.75 -9.65
N LEU A 131 -0.66 -11.81 -10.65
CA LEU A 131 -1.55 -10.71 -11.00
C LEU A 131 -2.66 -10.52 -9.99
N GLN A 132 -3.23 -11.61 -9.46
CA GLN A 132 -4.25 -11.55 -8.41
C GLN A 132 -3.69 -10.92 -7.13
N THR A 133 -2.52 -11.38 -6.68
CA THR A 133 -1.86 -10.79 -5.51
C THR A 133 -1.56 -9.29 -5.73
N TYR A 134 -1.02 -8.93 -6.89
CA TYR A 134 -0.75 -7.50 -7.18
C TYR A 134 -2.02 -6.65 -7.23
N LYS A 135 -3.16 -7.21 -7.62
CA LYS A 135 -4.43 -6.49 -7.69
C LYS A 135 -4.86 -5.94 -6.32
N ILE A 136 -4.50 -6.60 -5.23
CA ILE A 136 -4.79 -6.17 -3.85
C ILE A 136 -4.21 -4.77 -3.57
N ARG A 137 -3.13 -4.37 -4.23
CA ARG A 137 -2.58 -3.01 -4.15
C ARG A 137 -3.63 -1.92 -4.40
N TRP A 138 -4.66 -2.20 -5.19
CA TRP A 138 -5.71 -1.24 -5.47
C TRP A 138 -6.44 -0.73 -4.22
N ASN A 139 -6.45 -1.51 -3.16
CA ASN A 139 -7.12 -1.15 -1.91
C ASN A 139 -6.59 0.17 -1.31
N ILE A 140 -5.34 0.54 -1.55
CA ILE A 140 -4.81 1.84 -1.09
C ILE A 140 -5.46 3.03 -1.84
N GLU A 141 -5.87 2.82 -3.09
CA GLU A 141 -6.57 3.85 -3.87
C GLU A 141 -8.00 4.05 -3.35
N GLU A 142 -8.64 2.97 -2.86
CA GLU A 142 -9.93 3.04 -2.19
C GLU A 142 -9.84 3.83 -0.86
N ILE A 143 -8.79 3.58 -0.05
CA ILE A 143 -8.53 4.39 1.16
C ILE A 143 -8.48 5.87 0.78
N PHE A 144 -7.63 6.24 -0.18
CA PHE A 144 -7.48 7.65 -0.56
C PHE A 144 -8.75 8.25 -1.16
N ARG A 145 -9.53 7.47 -1.92
CA ARG A 145 -10.82 7.90 -2.43
C ARG A 145 -11.76 8.25 -1.27
N PHE A 146 -11.92 7.33 -0.33
CA PHE A 146 -12.81 7.52 0.81
C PHE A 146 -12.37 8.68 1.71
N VAL A 147 -11.12 8.75 2.14
CA VAL A 147 -10.66 9.82 3.05
C VAL A 147 -10.75 11.21 2.41
N LYS A 148 -10.53 11.31 1.09
CA LYS A 148 -10.68 12.58 0.36
C LYS A 148 -12.14 13.00 0.21
N GLN A 149 -12.98 12.08 -0.22
CA GLN A 149 -14.39 12.38 -0.50
C GLN A 149 -15.21 12.52 0.78
N GLU A 150 -14.97 11.66 1.77
CA GLU A 150 -15.86 11.47 2.90
C GLU A 150 -15.31 12.06 4.22
N LEU A 151 -14.00 12.13 4.40
CA LEU A 151 -13.41 12.54 5.68
C LEU A 151 -12.68 13.89 5.60
N GLY A 152 -12.79 14.61 4.49
CA GLY A 152 -12.21 15.95 4.37
C GLY A 152 -10.68 15.99 4.36
N PHE A 153 -10.02 14.93 3.91
CA PHE A 153 -8.55 14.80 3.90
C PHE A 153 -7.86 16.01 3.23
N GLU A 154 -8.43 16.56 2.16
CA GLU A 154 -7.91 17.72 1.44
C GLU A 154 -8.35 19.08 2.04
N ARG A 155 -9.15 19.08 3.11
CA ARG A 155 -9.65 20.28 3.79
C ARG A 155 -8.79 20.70 4.98
N CYS A 156 -7.51 20.31 4.99
CA CYS A 156 -6.58 20.72 6.04
C CYS A 156 -6.20 22.20 5.88
N HIS A 157 -6.57 23.02 6.84
CA HIS A 157 -6.21 24.44 6.85
C HIS A 157 -4.89 24.75 7.55
N SER A 158 -4.27 23.74 8.19
CA SER A 158 -2.98 23.93 8.88
C SER A 158 -1.82 24.10 7.90
N GLN A 159 -1.02 25.13 8.11
CA GLN A 159 0.22 25.35 7.37
C GLN A 159 1.42 24.65 8.04
N SER A 160 1.32 24.27 9.32
CA SER A 160 2.37 23.55 10.02
C SER A 160 2.38 22.06 9.65
N LEU A 161 3.56 21.45 9.61
CA LEU A 161 3.70 20.01 9.34
C LEU A 161 3.01 19.17 10.43
N ASP A 162 3.10 19.60 11.68
CA ASP A 162 2.48 18.88 12.80
C ASP A 162 0.95 18.92 12.73
N GLY A 163 0.39 20.09 12.39
CA GLY A 163 -1.04 20.21 12.17
C GLY A 163 -1.55 19.39 10.98
N GLN A 164 -0.80 19.39 9.86
CA GLN A 164 -1.10 18.52 8.73
C GLN A 164 -1.01 17.04 9.09
N ASN A 165 0.03 16.65 9.83
CA ASN A 165 0.24 15.28 10.26
C ASN A 165 -0.88 14.80 11.19
N THR A 166 -1.31 15.65 12.13
CA THR A 166 -2.44 15.38 13.03
C THR A 166 -3.73 15.23 12.22
N HIS A 167 -4.03 16.15 11.30
CA HIS A 167 -5.22 16.08 10.46
C HIS A 167 -5.28 14.79 9.62
N PHE A 168 -4.19 14.45 8.96
CA PHE A 168 -4.12 13.21 8.16
C PHE A 168 -4.23 11.97 9.03
N GLY A 169 -3.59 12.00 10.22
CA GLY A 169 -3.71 10.94 11.21
C GLY A 169 -5.14 10.71 11.66
N MET A 170 -5.88 11.77 11.95
CA MET A 170 -7.30 11.67 12.32
C MET A 170 -8.16 11.10 11.19
N CYS A 171 -7.94 11.51 9.94
CA CYS A 171 -8.65 10.93 8.80
C CYS A 171 -8.36 9.43 8.64
N PHE A 172 -7.11 9.01 8.76
CA PHE A 172 -6.73 7.60 8.67
C PHE A 172 -7.25 6.76 9.85
N TYR A 173 -7.21 7.32 11.05
CA TYR A 173 -7.74 6.67 12.24
C TYR A 173 -9.26 6.46 12.13
N LEU A 174 -10.00 7.51 11.74
CA LEU A 174 -11.43 7.42 11.54
C LEU A 174 -11.79 6.41 10.43
N TYR A 175 -11.02 6.40 9.33
CA TYR A 175 -11.19 5.40 8.28
C TYR A 175 -11.02 3.97 8.83
N ALA A 176 -9.99 3.72 9.64
CA ALA A 176 -9.75 2.40 10.23
C ALA A 176 -10.89 1.95 11.15
N ILE A 177 -11.45 2.87 11.95
CA ILE A 177 -12.62 2.58 12.78
C ILE A 177 -13.83 2.23 11.91
N LEU A 178 -14.10 3.00 10.86
CA LEU A 178 -15.22 2.75 9.96
C LEU A 178 -15.10 1.40 9.24
N GLN A 179 -13.89 1.00 8.86
CA GLN A 179 -13.62 -0.33 8.28
C GLN A 179 -13.92 -1.47 9.27
N ASP A 180 -13.50 -1.35 10.53
CA ASP A 180 -13.77 -2.36 11.56
C ASP A 180 -15.27 -2.50 11.83
N ILE A 181 -15.97 -1.37 11.92
CA ILE A 181 -17.43 -1.35 12.13
C ILE A 181 -18.15 -1.91 10.90
N ALA A 182 -17.72 -1.56 9.71
CA ALA A 182 -18.31 -2.03 8.47
C ALA A 182 -18.19 -3.55 8.34
N GLU A 183 -17.03 -4.10 8.66
CA GLU A 183 -16.81 -5.56 8.66
C GLU A 183 -17.71 -6.25 9.69
N LYS A 184 -17.77 -5.76 10.93
CA LYS A 184 -18.61 -6.33 12.00
C LYS A 184 -20.10 -6.30 11.68
N ASN A 185 -20.57 -5.28 10.97
CA ASN A 185 -21.98 -5.13 10.58
C ASN A 185 -22.29 -5.66 9.19
N GLN A 186 -21.32 -6.24 8.47
CA GLN A 186 -21.46 -6.69 7.08
C GLN A 186 -21.99 -5.58 6.14
N MET A 187 -21.56 -4.36 6.37
CA MET A 187 -21.92 -3.15 5.62
C MET A 187 -20.68 -2.56 4.95
N THR A 188 -20.89 -1.62 4.03
CA THR A 188 -19.78 -0.83 3.50
C THR A 188 -19.48 0.35 4.41
N ASP A 189 -18.24 0.84 4.41
CA ASP A 189 -17.81 2.03 5.13
C ASP A 189 -18.63 3.29 4.76
N TYR A 190 -19.05 3.40 3.50
CA TYR A 190 -19.97 4.46 3.05
C TYR A 190 -21.34 4.35 3.74
N CYS A 191 -21.90 3.15 3.84
CA CYS A 191 -23.18 2.94 4.52
C CYS A 191 -23.07 3.22 6.02
N ILE A 192 -21.99 2.83 6.68
CA ILE A 192 -21.75 3.11 8.10
C ILE A 192 -21.64 4.63 8.32
N LYS A 193 -20.86 5.33 7.50
CA LYS A 193 -20.78 6.79 7.58
C LYS A 193 -22.13 7.47 7.40
N LEU A 194 -22.90 7.06 6.38
CA LEU A 194 -24.22 7.61 6.13
C LEU A 194 -25.15 7.37 7.32
N LYS A 195 -25.19 6.16 7.86
CA LYS A 195 -26.00 5.82 9.02
C LYS A 195 -25.60 6.64 10.24
N ALA A 196 -24.30 6.78 10.53
CA ALA A 196 -23.80 7.62 11.61
C ALA A 196 -24.15 9.12 11.45
N THR A 197 -24.26 9.60 10.21
CA THR A 197 -24.65 10.99 9.91
C THR A 197 -26.15 11.23 10.13
N LEU A 198 -26.99 10.23 9.82
CA LEU A 198 -28.44 10.34 9.88
C LEU A 198 -29.04 9.92 11.24
N ASP A 199 -28.38 9.05 11.97
CA ASP A 199 -28.85 8.48 13.24
C ASP A 199 -27.88 8.82 14.38
N LYS A 200 -28.25 9.79 15.22
CA LYS A 200 -27.47 10.20 16.39
C LYS A 200 -27.30 9.07 17.41
N ASN A 201 -28.29 8.19 17.58
CA ASN A 201 -28.19 7.06 18.51
C ASN A 201 -27.16 6.04 18.00
N PHE A 202 -27.19 5.75 16.70
CA PHE A 202 -26.17 4.94 16.08
C PHE A 202 -24.79 5.58 16.19
N ALA A 203 -24.68 6.87 15.92
CA ALA A 203 -23.42 7.61 16.07
C ALA A 203 -22.88 7.54 17.51
N ASN A 204 -23.73 7.65 18.52
CA ASN A 204 -23.36 7.53 19.93
C ASN A 204 -22.89 6.12 20.30
N GLN A 205 -23.43 5.08 19.67
CA GLN A 205 -22.95 3.69 19.85
C GLN A 205 -21.59 3.42 19.21
N LEU A 206 -21.20 4.24 18.22
CA LEU A 206 -19.88 4.20 17.61
C LEU A 206 -18.80 4.88 18.48
N VAL A 207 -19.18 5.56 19.56
CA VAL A 207 -18.26 6.14 20.50
C VAL A 207 -17.36 5.05 21.03
N LEU A 208 -16.12 5.17 20.65
CA LEU A 208 -14.89 4.49 20.99
C LEU A 208 -15.05 3.42 22.08
N PRO A 209 -14.54 2.20 21.85
CA PRO A 209 -14.25 1.34 22.98
C PRO A 209 -13.42 2.18 23.94
N THR A 210 -14.02 2.54 25.05
CA THR A 210 -13.31 3.20 26.14
C THR A 210 -11.99 2.48 26.34
N LEU A 211 -10.90 3.23 26.33
CA LEU A 211 -9.61 2.79 26.81
C LEU A 211 -9.76 2.52 28.32
N SER A 212 -10.61 1.61 28.69
CA SER A 212 -10.64 0.97 30.00
C SER A 212 -9.57 -0.12 29.96
N GLY A 213 -8.34 0.33 29.86
CA GLY A 213 -7.19 -0.42 30.30
C GLY A 213 -7.30 -0.47 31.82
N SER A 214 -7.77 -1.58 32.31
CA SER A 214 -7.55 -1.96 33.70
C SER A 214 -6.05 -1.92 33.98
N ALA A 215 -5.72 -1.18 35.00
CA ALA A 215 -4.42 -1.14 35.66
C ALA A 215 -3.93 -2.53 36.04
#